data_2bb107f287497f8a56d4bd51b8c0161d
#
_entry.id   2bb107f287497f8a56d4bd51b8c0161d
#
_cell.length_a   1.000
_cell.length_b   1.000
_cell.length_c   1.000
_cell.angle_alpha   90.00
_cell.angle_beta   90.00
_cell.angle_gamma   90.00
#
_symmetry.space_group_name_H-M   'P 1'
#
loop_
_entity.id
_entity.type
_entity.pdbx_description
1 polymer ?
#
loop_
_entity_poly.entity_id
_entity_poly.type
_entity_poly.pdbx_seq_one_letter_code
_entity_poly.pdbx_strand_id
1 'polypeptide(L)'
;MTGRVRTEATTGLSAFPLTPLRDDRVDEHAYVELVERLARSGVDSIGALGSTGSYAYLDRAERRRVAELTVRHAADVPVIVGISALRTSHVRALAHDAQAAGASAVMLAPMSYQPLTADDVVCLYTDVATELSVPMVVYDNPGTTRFDFTPALYARLAELPSVASIKIPPPPPEAEAAREHIARLRAAVPARVGLGVSGDPSAAAALLGGCDCWYSVLAGTLPGPALEIARAALAGDSGEACAASNRLAPLWDLFARHGSLRVVAAVAELLGLAPEDCLPRPLLGLRGRDRAEVETVLTALSLTK
;
A
#
# COMPACT_ATOMS: atom_id res chain seq x y z
N MET A 1 -27.55 11.14 12.75
CA MET A 1 -27.14 9.84 12.17
C MET A 1 -25.90 10.12 11.33
N THR A 2 -24.73 10.04 11.95
CA THR A 2 -23.43 10.25 11.28
C THR A 2 -22.99 8.91 10.68
N GLY A 3 -23.26 8.75 9.36
CA GLY A 3 -22.92 7.58 8.61
C GLY A 3 -21.40 7.32 8.64
N ARG A 4 -21.03 6.05 8.76
CA ARG A 4 -19.66 5.57 8.58
C ARG A 4 -19.15 6.01 7.21
N VAL A 5 -18.08 6.83 7.16
CA VAL A 5 -17.34 7.15 5.94
C VAL A 5 -16.26 6.06 5.70
N ARG A 6 -16.58 4.80 5.99
CA ARG A 6 -15.79 3.68 5.47
C ARG A 6 -16.11 3.57 4.00
N THR A 7 -15.18 3.92 3.16
CA THR A 7 -15.32 3.74 1.72
C THR A 7 -14.89 2.32 1.35
N GLU A 8 -15.51 1.75 0.34
CA GLU A 8 -15.11 0.45 -0.24
C GLU A 8 -13.60 0.38 -0.51
N ALA A 9 -13.00 1.50 -0.91
CA ALA A 9 -11.57 1.59 -1.18
C ALA A 9 -10.65 1.31 0.04
N THR A 10 -11.14 1.42 1.28
CA THR A 10 -10.32 1.32 2.50
C THR A 10 -10.68 0.13 3.39
N THR A 11 -11.26 -0.91 2.80
CA THR A 11 -11.62 -2.17 3.47
C THR A 11 -11.11 -3.37 2.67
N GLY A 12 -10.92 -4.50 3.33
CA GLY A 12 -10.50 -5.73 2.66
C GLY A 12 -9.02 -5.75 2.25
N LEU A 13 -8.75 -6.24 1.04
CA LEU A 13 -7.40 -6.33 0.47
C LEU A 13 -7.17 -5.24 -0.57
N SER A 14 -6.28 -4.30 -0.27
CA SER A 14 -5.81 -3.28 -1.20
C SER A 14 -4.49 -3.69 -1.83
N ALA A 15 -4.44 -3.91 -3.14
CA ALA A 15 -3.26 -4.36 -3.87
C ALA A 15 -2.42 -3.18 -4.35
N PHE A 16 -1.12 -3.18 -4.02
CA PHE A 16 -0.19 -2.11 -4.39
C PHE A 16 0.81 -2.60 -5.44
N PRO A 17 0.51 -2.44 -6.75
CA PRO A 17 1.44 -2.82 -7.81
C PRO A 17 2.69 -1.94 -7.82
N LEU A 18 3.79 -2.51 -8.34
CA LEU A 18 4.94 -1.71 -8.72
C LEU A 18 4.61 -0.88 -9.98
N THR A 19 5.38 0.19 -10.20
CA THR A 19 5.37 0.94 -11.47
C THR A 19 6.65 0.56 -12.22
N PRO A 20 6.60 -0.37 -13.18
CA PRO A 20 7.79 -0.79 -13.90
C PRO A 20 8.29 0.32 -14.81
N LEU A 21 9.62 0.48 -14.88
CA LEU A 21 10.28 1.38 -15.81
C LEU A 21 11.04 0.59 -16.88
N ARG A 22 11.14 1.19 -18.05
CA ARG A 22 11.99 0.76 -19.17
C ARG A 22 12.67 2.00 -19.72
N ASP A 23 14.00 1.95 -19.88
CA ASP A 23 14.78 3.08 -20.38
C ASP A 23 14.50 4.40 -19.64
N ASP A 24 14.45 4.31 -18.28
CA ASP A 24 14.20 5.42 -17.36
C ASP A 24 12.87 6.13 -17.57
N ARG A 25 11.86 5.43 -18.06
CA ARG A 25 10.46 5.88 -18.25
C ARG A 25 9.50 4.82 -17.80
N VAL A 26 8.29 5.22 -17.41
CA VAL A 26 7.22 4.28 -17.07
C VAL A 26 6.93 3.38 -18.27
N ASP A 27 7.03 2.06 -18.09
CA ASP A 27 6.55 1.08 -19.05
C ASP A 27 5.02 0.96 -18.91
N GLU A 28 4.31 1.80 -19.67
CA GLU A 28 2.85 1.88 -19.60
C GLU A 28 2.19 0.53 -19.93
N HIS A 29 2.77 -0.24 -20.87
CA HIS A 29 2.20 -1.53 -21.26
C HIS A 29 2.26 -2.54 -20.10
N ALA A 30 3.44 -2.74 -19.53
CA ALA A 30 3.60 -3.63 -18.38
C ALA A 30 2.78 -3.16 -17.16
N TYR A 31 2.70 -1.83 -16.94
CA TYR A 31 1.89 -1.29 -15.86
C TYR A 31 0.39 -1.57 -16.05
N VAL A 32 -0.14 -1.38 -17.27
CA VAL A 32 -1.55 -1.66 -17.58
C VAL A 32 -1.86 -3.14 -17.40
N GLU A 33 -0.99 -4.04 -17.85
CA GLU A 33 -1.18 -5.49 -17.66
C GLU A 33 -1.27 -5.86 -16.17
N LEU A 34 -0.43 -5.26 -15.31
CA LEU A 34 -0.50 -5.44 -13.87
C LEU A 34 -1.85 -4.97 -13.31
N VAL A 35 -2.30 -3.76 -13.67
CA VAL A 35 -3.58 -3.20 -13.20
C VAL A 35 -4.76 -4.06 -13.64
N GLU A 36 -4.84 -4.44 -14.91
CA GLU A 36 -5.92 -5.27 -15.43
C GLU A 36 -5.95 -6.66 -14.80
N ARG A 37 -4.77 -7.23 -14.50
CA ARG A 37 -4.67 -8.49 -13.75
C ARG A 37 -5.26 -8.35 -12.35
N LEU A 38 -4.97 -7.25 -11.66
CA LEU A 38 -5.55 -6.94 -10.34
C LEU A 38 -7.06 -6.71 -10.42
N ALA A 39 -7.54 -5.98 -11.43
CA ALA A 39 -8.97 -5.73 -11.63
C ALA A 39 -9.78 -7.04 -11.80
N ARG A 40 -9.16 -8.07 -12.37
CA ARG A 40 -9.79 -9.40 -12.55
C ARG A 40 -9.60 -10.36 -11.37
N SER A 41 -8.75 -10.02 -10.39
CA SER A 41 -8.35 -10.96 -9.33
C SER A 41 -9.30 -11.03 -8.14
N GLY A 42 -10.17 -10.04 -7.95
CA GLY A 42 -11.09 -9.94 -6.81
C GLY A 42 -10.52 -9.20 -5.62
N VAL A 43 -9.46 -8.38 -5.78
CA VAL A 43 -8.99 -7.44 -4.74
C VAL A 43 -10.04 -6.35 -4.50
N ASP A 44 -10.08 -5.81 -3.29
CA ASP A 44 -11.11 -4.83 -2.91
C ASP A 44 -10.74 -3.40 -3.32
N SER A 45 -9.46 -3.12 -3.53
CA SER A 45 -8.98 -1.86 -4.12
C SER A 45 -7.58 -2.00 -4.71
N ILE A 46 -7.19 -1.03 -5.57
CA ILE A 46 -5.85 -0.92 -6.14
C ILE A 46 -5.21 0.36 -5.64
N GLY A 47 -4.01 0.24 -5.04
CA GLY A 47 -3.23 1.38 -4.54
C GLY A 47 -2.13 1.78 -5.52
N ALA A 48 -2.37 2.78 -6.35
CA ALA A 48 -1.35 3.33 -7.25
C ALA A 48 -0.41 4.30 -6.52
N LEU A 49 0.84 4.37 -6.97
CA LEU A 49 1.81 5.35 -6.48
C LEU A 49 2.03 5.29 -4.96
N GLY A 50 1.98 4.09 -4.38
CA GLY A 50 2.51 3.82 -3.05
C GLY A 50 4.04 3.71 -3.08
N SER A 51 4.66 3.35 -1.95
CA SER A 51 6.11 3.07 -1.89
C SER A 51 6.51 1.97 -2.87
N THR A 52 5.69 0.93 -3.03
CA THR A 52 5.87 -0.13 -4.02
C THR A 52 5.79 0.40 -5.45
N GLY A 53 4.92 1.38 -5.70
CA GLY A 53 4.82 2.08 -7.00
C GLY A 53 5.89 3.13 -7.23
N SER A 54 6.92 3.19 -6.40
CA SER A 54 8.11 4.05 -6.56
C SER A 54 7.79 5.54 -6.74
N TYR A 55 6.69 6.03 -6.18
CA TYR A 55 6.19 7.39 -6.40
C TYR A 55 7.23 8.51 -6.17
N ALA A 56 8.17 8.28 -5.24
CA ALA A 56 9.19 9.28 -4.91
C ALA A 56 10.25 9.48 -6.02
N TYR A 57 10.31 8.58 -6.98
CA TYR A 57 11.27 8.58 -8.10
C TYR A 57 10.65 9.07 -9.40
N LEU A 58 9.34 9.24 -9.45
CA LEU A 58 8.60 9.67 -10.63
C LEU A 58 8.33 11.16 -10.59
N ASP A 59 8.42 11.81 -11.74
CA ASP A 59 8.01 13.19 -11.88
C ASP A 59 6.47 13.37 -11.84
N ARG A 60 5.99 14.61 -11.82
CA ARG A 60 4.55 14.88 -11.74
C ARG A 60 3.80 14.37 -12.98
N ALA A 61 4.39 14.47 -14.17
CA ALA A 61 3.73 14.07 -15.41
C ALA A 61 3.58 12.54 -15.45
N GLU A 62 4.63 11.81 -15.06
CA GLU A 62 4.59 10.36 -14.92
C GLU A 62 3.57 9.92 -13.87
N ARG A 63 3.55 10.56 -12.69
CA ARG A 63 2.59 10.25 -11.63
C ARG A 63 1.14 10.49 -12.06
N ARG A 64 0.88 11.61 -12.74
CA ARG A 64 -0.44 11.86 -13.33
C ARG A 64 -0.80 10.77 -14.33
N ARG A 65 0.13 10.41 -15.21
CA ARG A 65 -0.11 9.37 -16.21
C ARG A 65 -0.39 8.00 -15.59
N VAL A 66 0.36 7.61 -14.55
CA VAL A 66 0.13 6.37 -13.79
C VAL A 66 -1.26 6.39 -13.13
N ALA A 67 -1.67 7.49 -12.52
CA ALA A 67 -3.02 7.62 -11.93
C ALA A 67 -4.12 7.46 -12.99
N GLU A 68 -4.00 8.13 -14.15
CA GLU A 68 -4.93 8.01 -15.27
C GLU A 68 -5.04 6.58 -15.80
N LEU A 69 -3.90 5.90 -15.98
CA LEU A 69 -3.86 4.51 -16.43
C LEU A 69 -4.51 3.59 -15.40
N THR A 70 -4.21 3.76 -14.11
CA THR A 70 -4.80 2.91 -13.07
C THR A 70 -6.31 3.02 -13.07
N VAL A 71 -6.85 4.24 -13.01
CA VAL A 71 -8.31 4.44 -12.97
C VAL A 71 -8.97 3.91 -14.23
N ARG A 72 -8.38 4.14 -15.40
CA ARG A 72 -8.92 3.68 -16.69
C ARG A 72 -9.00 2.15 -16.79
N HIS A 73 -8.03 1.44 -16.23
CA HIS A 73 -7.89 -0.02 -16.40
C HIS A 73 -8.28 -0.83 -15.14
N ALA A 74 -8.68 -0.16 -14.06
CA ALA A 74 -9.13 -0.82 -12.83
C ALA A 74 -10.55 -1.40 -12.91
N ALA A 75 -11.27 -1.21 -14.03
CA ALA A 75 -12.71 -1.52 -14.17
C ALA A 75 -13.50 -0.88 -13.01
N ASP A 76 -14.29 -1.68 -12.27
CA ASP A 76 -15.09 -1.18 -11.14
C ASP A 76 -14.33 -1.22 -9.79
N VAL A 77 -13.05 -1.64 -9.79
CA VAL A 77 -12.25 -1.72 -8.55
C VAL A 77 -11.83 -0.32 -8.11
N PRO A 78 -12.14 0.08 -6.87
CA PRO A 78 -11.76 1.41 -6.35
C PRO A 78 -10.25 1.63 -6.38
N VAL A 79 -9.83 2.85 -6.74
CA VAL A 79 -8.41 3.22 -6.85
C VAL A 79 -8.02 4.22 -5.79
N ILE A 80 -6.96 3.91 -5.02
CA ILE A 80 -6.30 4.82 -4.08
C ILE A 80 -5.03 5.33 -4.75
N VAL A 81 -4.84 6.67 -4.81
CA VAL A 81 -3.65 7.27 -5.44
C VAL A 81 -2.75 7.92 -4.40
N GLY A 82 -1.47 7.55 -4.38
CA GLY A 82 -0.45 8.19 -3.53
C GLY A 82 -0.11 9.59 -4.02
N ILE A 83 -0.19 10.58 -3.11
CA ILE A 83 0.01 12.01 -3.43
C ILE A 83 1.18 12.65 -2.67
N SER A 84 1.98 11.86 -1.95
CA SER A 84 3.06 12.38 -1.10
C SER A 84 4.15 13.10 -1.90
N ALA A 85 4.63 14.22 -1.38
CA ALA A 85 5.76 15.00 -1.92
C ALA A 85 6.39 15.84 -0.81
N LEU A 86 7.59 16.41 -1.06
CA LEU A 86 8.31 17.22 -0.07
C LEU A 86 7.65 18.56 0.24
N ARG A 87 6.93 19.16 -0.71
CA ARG A 87 6.29 20.47 -0.55
C ARG A 87 4.78 20.33 -0.58
N THR A 88 4.08 20.97 0.35
CA THR A 88 2.60 21.01 0.41
C THR A 88 1.99 21.41 -0.93
N SER A 89 2.56 22.41 -1.63
CA SER A 89 2.07 22.82 -2.96
C SER A 89 2.17 21.72 -4.02
N HIS A 90 3.17 20.84 -3.94
CA HIS A 90 3.28 19.69 -4.83
C HIS A 90 2.27 18.60 -4.44
N VAL A 91 2.05 18.37 -3.13
CA VAL A 91 1.01 17.44 -2.65
C VAL A 91 -0.37 17.85 -3.16
N ARG A 92 -0.71 19.16 -3.04
CA ARG A 92 -1.97 19.72 -3.55
C ARG A 92 -2.12 19.53 -5.07
N ALA A 93 -1.06 19.80 -5.83
CA ALA A 93 -1.06 19.57 -7.27
C ALA A 93 -1.28 18.09 -7.65
N LEU A 94 -0.67 17.16 -6.90
CA LEU A 94 -0.86 15.71 -7.09
C LEU A 94 -2.26 15.26 -6.64
N ALA A 95 -2.80 15.84 -5.59
CA ALA A 95 -4.18 15.61 -5.16
C ALA A 95 -5.20 16.03 -6.23
N HIS A 96 -4.97 17.20 -6.84
CA HIS A 96 -5.77 17.65 -7.98
C HIS A 96 -5.68 16.68 -9.17
N ASP A 97 -4.45 16.25 -9.54
CA ASP A 97 -4.25 15.34 -10.67
C ASP A 97 -4.92 13.96 -10.39
N ALA A 98 -4.84 13.45 -9.15
CA ALA A 98 -5.49 12.20 -8.74
C ALA A 98 -7.02 12.28 -8.81
N GLN A 99 -7.61 13.38 -8.31
CA GLN A 99 -9.06 13.61 -8.36
C GLN A 99 -9.53 13.78 -9.81
N ALA A 100 -8.78 14.51 -10.64
CA ALA A 100 -9.09 14.69 -12.06
C ALA A 100 -9.03 13.36 -12.83
N ALA A 101 -8.16 12.43 -12.44
CA ALA A 101 -8.10 11.08 -13.00
C ALA A 101 -9.29 10.20 -12.57
N GLY A 102 -10.05 10.56 -11.52
CA GLY A 102 -11.18 9.79 -11.00
C GLY A 102 -10.81 8.85 -9.86
N ALA A 103 -9.75 9.14 -9.09
CA ALA A 103 -9.37 8.36 -7.92
C ALA A 103 -10.53 8.27 -6.90
N SER A 104 -10.75 7.09 -6.32
CA SER A 104 -11.75 6.85 -5.27
C SER A 104 -11.28 7.34 -3.89
N ALA A 105 -9.98 7.45 -3.68
CA ALA A 105 -9.34 7.99 -2.49
C ALA A 105 -7.91 8.42 -2.80
N VAL A 106 -7.34 9.24 -1.93
CA VAL A 106 -5.91 9.59 -1.99
C VAL A 106 -5.18 9.05 -0.75
N MET A 107 -3.87 8.82 -0.86
CA MET A 107 -3.03 8.38 0.26
C MET A 107 -1.86 9.35 0.43
N LEU A 108 -1.66 9.84 1.65
CA LEU A 108 -0.64 10.84 1.97
C LEU A 108 0.28 10.34 3.10
N ALA A 109 1.58 10.33 2.83
CA ALA A 109 2.64 10.18 3.81
C ALA A 109 3.41 11.50 3.96
N PRO A 110 3.86 11.88 5.16
CA PRO A 110 4.63 13.11 5.37
C PRO A 110 6.08 12.93 4.91
N MET A 111 6.34 13.16 3.62
CA MET A 111 7.71 13.14 3.09
C MET A 111 8.49 14.36 3.54
N SER A 112 9.73 14.16 3.98
CA SER A 112 10.60 15.27 4.35
C SER A 112 12.08 14.96 4.17
N TYR A 113 12.86 15.98 3.86
CA TYR A 113 14.31 15.95 3.94
C TYR A 113 14.79 16.41 5.33
N GLN A 114 14.08 17.37 5.95
CA GLN A 114 14.31 17.83 7.32
C GLN A 114 13.33 17.15 8.29
N PRO A 115 13.71 16.92 9.56
CA PRO A 115 12.78 16.39 10.54
C PRO A 115 11.52 17.26 10.65
N LEU A 116 10.35 16.62 10.63
CA LEU A 116 9.06 17.28 10.82
C LEU A 116 8.63 17.20 12.29
N THR A 117 7.92 18.22 12.73
CA THR A 117 7.15 18.21 13.99
C THR A 117 5.75 17.66 13.76
N ALA A 118 5.05 17.29 14.83
CA ALA A 118 3.64 16.90 14.74
C ALA A 118 2.76 18.02 14.16
N ASP A 119 3.08 19.29 14.46
CA ASP A 119 2.33 20.44 13.96
C ASP A 119 2.58 20.69 12.46
N ASP A 120 3.80 20.46 11.96
CA ASP A 120 4.07 20.49 10.52
C ASP A 120 3.22 19.46 9.77
N VAL A 121 3.11 18.25 10.33
CA VAL A 121 2.29 17.18 9.74
C VAL A 121 0.81 17.54 9.79
N VAL A 122 0.29 18.03 10.91
CA VAL A 122 -1.12 18.48 10.99
C VAL A 122 -1.41 19.59 10.00
N CYS A 123 -0.50 20.57 9.87
CA CYS A 123 -0.63 21.65 8.88
C CYS A 123 -0.71 21.09 7.45
N LEU A 124 0.22 20.18 7.07
CA LEU A 124 0.22 19.52 5.77
C LEU A 124 -1.14 18.85 5.47
N TYR A 125 -1.62 18.02 6.40
CA TYR A 125 -2.88 17.29 6.21
C TYR A 125 -4.09 18.22 6.17
N THR A 126 -4.10 19.27 6.99
CA THR A 126 -5.18 20.27 7.01
C THR A 126 -5.23 21.04 5.67
N ASP A 127 -4.10 21.52 5.19
CA ASP A 127 -4.02 22.26 3.93
C ASP A 127 -4.51 21.40 2.74
N VAL A 128 -4.10 20.13 2.70
CA VAL A 128 -4.53 19.21 1.64
C VAL A 128 -6.01 18.88 1.76
N ALA A 129 -6.50 18.65 2.98
CA ALA A 129 -7.91 18.31 3.23
C ALA A 129 -8.90 19.34 2.71
N THR A 130 -8.53 20.63 2.68
CA THR A 130 -9.40 21.72 2.17
C THR A 130 -9.72 21.61 0.68
N GLU A 131 -8.92 20.88 -0.09
CA GLU A 131 -9.08 20.75 -1.55
C GLU A 131 -9.56 19.36 -2.00
N LEU A 132 -9.81 18.46 -1.02
CA LEU A 132 -10.23 17.10 -1.33
C LEU A 132 -11.75 17.00 -1.43
N SER A 133 -12.20 16.39 -2.52
CA SER A 133 -13.57 15.89 -2.72
C SER A 133 -13.68 14.37 -2.51
N VAL A 134 -12.53 13.69 -2.32
CA VAL A 134 -12.42 12.25 -2.09
C VAL A 134 -11.79 11.97 -0.73
N PRO A 135 -12.04 10.78 -0.16
CA PRO A 135 -11.44 10.36 1.11
C PRO A 135 -9.91 10.33 1.07
N MET A 136 -9.28 10.53 2.23
CA MET A 136 -7.85 10.48 2.43
C MET A 136 -7.45 9.34 3.38
N VAL A 137 -6.43 8.59 2.97
CA VAL A 137 -5.73 7.61 3.81
C VAL A 137 -4.47 8.26 4.37
N VAL A 138 -4.36 8.36 5.69
CA VAL A 138 -3.12 8.74 6.37
C VAL A 138 -2.14 7.57 6.25
N TYR A 139 -0.93 7.82 5.75
CA TYR A 139 0.07 6.78 5.60
C TYR A 139 1.23 6.97 6.57
N ASP A 140 1.24 6.14 7.61
CA ASP A 140 2.36 6.01 8.54
C ASP A 140 3.35 4.97 8.01
N ASN A 141 4.55 5.43 7.68
CA ASN A 141 5.64 4.58 7.18
C ASN A 141 7.00 5.07 7.70
N PRO A 142 7.29 4.90 8.99
CA PRO A 142 8.48 5.46 9.62
C PRO A 142 9.79 4.97 8.98
N GLY A 143 9.79 3.75 8.42
CA GLY A 143 10.95 3.20 7.73
C GLY A 143 11.40 4.01 6.50
N THR A 144 10.49 4.74 5.84
CA THR A 144 10.80 5.56 4.66
C THR A 144 10.68 7.05 4.92
N THR A 145 9.73 7.49 5.72
CA THR A 145 9.48 8.92 5.99
C THR A 145 10.34 9.45 7.14
N ARG A 146 10.87 8.57 8.00
CA ARG A 146 11.58 8.91 9.25
C ARG A 146 10.74 9.81 10.16
N PHE A 147 9.46 9.63 10.15
CA PHE A 147 8.50 10.31 11.00
C PHE A 147 7.62 9.27 11.70
N ASP A 148 7.57 9.34 13.03
CA ASP A 148 6.81 8.43 13.87
C ASP A 148 5.49 9.09 14.29
N PHE A 149 4.37 8.47 13.94
CA PHE A 149 3.07 8.91 14.39
C PHE A 149 2.79 8.40 15.80
N THR A 150 2.25 9.28 16.64
CA THR A 150 1.72 8.90 17.96
C THR A 150 0.21 8.69 17.90
N PRO A 151 -0.39 7.93 18.85
CA PRO A 151 -1.84 7.82 18.96
C PRO A 151 -2.54 9.18 19.08
N ALA A 152 -1.92 10.16 19.77
CA ALA A 152 -2.43 11.52 19.88
C ALA A 152 -2.43 12.25 18.52
N LEU A 153 -1.41 12.04 17.69
CA LEU A 153 -1.39 12.61 16.34
C LEU A 153 -2.45 11.94 15.43
N TYR A 154 -2.63 10.64 15.54
CA TYR A 154 -3.74 9.96 14.84
C TYR A 154 -5.10 10.55 15.22
N ALA A 155 -5.34 10.79 16.51
CA ALA A 155 -6.57 11.41 16.98
C ALA A 155 -6.79 12.80 16.35
N ARG A 156 -5.74 13.65 16.34
CA ARG A 156 -5.81 14.98 15.72
C ARG A 156 -6.11 14.93 14.22
N LEU A 157 -5.44 14.04 13.49
CA LEU A 157 -5.67 13.90 12.04
C LEU A 157 -7.04 13.28 11.75
N ALA A 158 -7.50 12.37 12.59
CA ALA A 158 -8.81 11.75 12.47
C ALA A 158 -9.98 12.73 12.70
N GLU A 159 -9.76 13.93 13.22
CA GLU A 159 -10.77 14.99 13.29
C GLU A 159 -11.10 15.58 11.91
N LEU A 160 -10.15 15.53 10.95
CA LEU A 160 -10.37 15.99 9.60
C LEU A 160 -11.45 15.12 8.91
N PRO A 161 -12.54 15.72 8.36
CA PRO A 161 -13.64 14.97 7.76
C PRO A 161 -13.23 14.08 6.58
N SER A 162 -12.21 14.48 5.83
CA SER A 162 -11.69 13.73 4.69
C SER A 162 -10.89 12.49 5.09
N VAL A 163 -10.38 12.38 6.33
CA VAL A 163 -9.61 11.21 6.79
C VAL A 163 -10.57 10.03 7.02
N ALA A 164 -10.46 9.02 6.15
CA ALA A 164 -11.29 7.83 6.17
C ALA A 164 -10.56 6.58 6.70
N SER A 165 -9.23 6.54 6.60
CA SER A 165 -8.43 5.41 7.08
C SER A 165 -7.02 5.86 7.47
N ILE A 166 -6.40 5.08 8.35
CA ILE A 166 -4.97 5.20 8.69
C ILE A 166 -4.31 3.88 8.31
N LYS A 167 -3.33 3.94 7.40
CA LYS A 167 -2.44 2.84 7.07
C LYS A 167 -1.31 2.82 8.09
N ILE A 168 -1.39 1.88 9.03
CA ILE A 168 -0.44 1.72 10.13
C ILE A 168 0.75 0.83 9.74
N PRO A 169 1.94 0.99 10.37
CA PRO A 169 3.04 0.03 10.25
C PRO A 169 2.64 -1.34 10.82
N PRO A 170 3.45 -2.41 10.53
CA PRO A 170 3.18 -3.73 11.07
C PRO A 170 3.11 -3.70 12.61
N PRO A 171 2.08 -4.33 13.21
CA PRO A 171 2.01 -4.51 14.66
C PRO A 171 3.09 -5.51 15.13
N PRO A 172 3.30 -5.67 16.45
CA PRO A 172 4.12 -6.74 17.00
C PRO A 172 3.72 -8.11 16.41
N PRO A 173 4.67 -9.05 16.21
CA PRO A 173 4.40 -10.31 15.53
C PRO A 173 3.54 -11.29 16.34
N GLU A 174 3.53 -11.18 17.68
CA GLU A 174 2.74 -12.02 18.56
C GLU A 174 1.26 -11.63 18.49
N ALA A 175 0.38 -12.60 18.27
CA ALA A 175 -1.04 -12.38 18.00
C ALA A 175 -1.76 -11.54 19.09
N GLU A 176 -1.46 -11.81 20.37
CA GLU A 176 -2.06 -11.07 21.49
C GLU A 176 -1.54 -9.62 21.55
N ALA A 177 -0.22 -9.44 21.41
CA ALA A 177 0.40 -8.11 21.38
C ALA A 177 -0.08 -7.29 20.17
N ALA A 178 -0.29 -7.93 19.01
CA ALA A 178 -0.89 -7.31 17.83
C ALA A 178 -2.31 -6.82 18.13
N ARG A 179 -3.13 -7.68 18.74
CA ARG A 179 -4.52 -7.35 19.11
C ARG A 179 -4.58 -6.17 20.08
N GLU A 180 -3.76 -6.21 21.14
CA GLU A 180 -3.69 -5.12 22.11
C GLU A 180 -3.22 -3.80 21.48
N HIS A 181 -2.22 -3.88 20.59
CA HIS A 181 -1.72 -2.72 19.87
C HIS A 181 -2.82 -2.09 19.00
N ILE A 182 -3.51 -2.89 18.21
CA ILE A 182 -4.60 -2.42 17.33
C ILE A 182 -5.76 -1.87 18.17
N ALA A 183 -6.11 -2.52 19.29
CA ALA A 183 -7.15 -2.02 20.19
C ALA A 183 -6.82 -0.65 20.76
N ARG A 184 -5.55 -0.39 21.16
CA ARG A 184 -5.10 0.93 21.62
C ARG A 184 -5.23 1.98 20.52
N LEU A 185 -4.84 1.68 19.29
CA LEU A 185 -4.98 2.60 18.16
C LEU A 185 -6.46 2.85 17.83
N ARG A 186 -7.27 1.80 17.87
CA ARG A 186 -8.72 1.90 17.63
C ARG A 186 -9.40 2.80 18.67
N ALA A 187 -8.98 2.74 19.94
CA ALA A 187 -9.50 3.60 20.99
C ALA A 187 -9.10 5.09 20.82
N ALA A 188 -8.03 5.36 20.10
CA ALA A 188 -7.54 6.72 19.85
C ALA A 188 -8.24 7.44 18.69
N VAL A 189 -8.96 6.72 17.82
CA VAL A 189 -9.58 7.30 16.61
C VAL A 189 -11.09 7.07 16.59
N PRO A 190 -11.87 7.97 15.97
CA PRO A 190 -13.32 7.79 15.80
C PRO A 190 -13.65 6.51 15.03
N ALA A 191 -14.79 5.86 15.35
CA ALA A 191 -15.23 4.62 14.69
C ALA A 191 -15.41 4.75 13.16
N ARG A 192 -15.58 5.96 12.64
CA ARG A 192 -15.69 6.25 11.21
C ARG A 192 -14.35 6.08 10.45
N VAL A 193 -13.23 6.18 11.15
CA VAL A 193 -11.90 6.05 10.56
C VAL A 193 -11.43 4.60 10.61
N GLY A 194 -11.15 4.01 9.45
CA GLY A 194 -10.61 2.67 9.34
C GLY A 194 -9.16 2.58 9.81
N LEU A 195 -8.75 1.41 10.27
CA LEU A 195 -7.35 1.07 10.46
C LEU A 195 -6.96 -0.01 9.46
N GLY A 196 -5.94 0.22 8.67
CA GLY A 196 -5.41 -0.79 7.76
C GLY A 196 -3.93 -1.00 7.98
N VAL A 197 -3.49 -2.24 7.85
CA VAL A 197 -2.10 -2.61 8.10
C VAL A 197 -1.25 -2.54 6.84
N SER A 198 0.01 -2.13 6.98
CA SER A 198 1.10 -2.43 6.05
C SER A 198 2.02 -3.51 6.65
N GLY A 199 2.88 -4.10 5.79
CA GLY A 199 3.76 -5.17 6.24
C GLY A 199 3.11 -6.55 6.12
N ASP A 200 3.29 -7.15 4.95
CA ASP A 200 2.62 -8.40 4.54
C ASP A 200 2.79 -9.57 5.52
N PRO A 201 3.97 -9.80 6.15
CA PRO A 201 4.13 -10.89 7.13
C PRO A 201 3.20 -10.80 8.35
N SER A 202 2.78 -9.59 8.73
CA SER A 202 1.92 -9.34 9.90
C SER A 202 0.44 -9.23 9.55
N ALA A 203 0.06 -9.36 8.27
CA ALA A 203 -1.28 -9.06 7.78
C ALA A 203 -2.36 -9.94 8.42
N ALA A 204 -2.12 -11.26 8.52
CA ALA A 204 -3.07 -12.18 9.15
C ALA A 204 -3.36 -11.78 10.60
N ALA A 205 -2.32 -11.56 11.41
CA ALA A 205 -2.45 -11.15 12.81
C ALA A 205 -3.16 -9.80 12.95
N ALA A 206 -2.85 -8.83 12.06
CA ALA A 206 -3.45 -7.52 12.08
C ALA A 206 -4.95 -7.53 11.71
N LEU A 207 -5.34 -8.26 10.68
CA LEU A 207 -6.74 -8.40 10.30
C LEU A 207 -7.54 -9.11 11.39
N LEU A 208 -7.02 -10.21 11.93
CA LEU A 208 -7.62 -10.93 13.07
C LEU A 208 -7.67 -10.06 14.34
N GLY A 209 -6.72 -9.13 14.48
CA GLY A 209 -6.67 -8.15 15.57
C GLY A 209 -7.66 -6.98 15.41
N GLY A 210 -8.37 -6.88 14.30
CA GLY A 210 -9.40 -5.87 14.06
C GLY A 210 -9.01 -4.74 13.11
N CYS A 211 -7.96 -4.90 12.30
CA CYS A 211 -7.75 -4.03 11.14
C CYS A 211 -8.84 -4.24 10.09
N ASP A 212 -9.24 -3.15 9.43
CA ASP A 212 -10.31 -3.16 8.41
C ASP A 212 -9.77 -3.47 7.00
N CYS A 213 -8.47 -3.22 6.78
CA CYS A 213 -7.83 -3.29 5.47
C CYS A 213 -6.40 -3.82 5.58
N TRP A 214 -5.96 -4.54 4.57
CA TRP A 214 -4.55 -4.84 4.34
C TRP A 214 -4.08 -4.14 3.06
N TYR A 215 -3.14 -3.20 3.20
CA TYR A 215 -2.48 -2.48 2.10
C TYR A 215 -1.23 -3.26 1.68
N SER A 216 -1.39 -4.22 0.78
CA SER A 216 -0.43 -5.27 0.49
C SER A 216 0.51 -4.93 -0.65
N VAL A 217 1.80 -5.15 -0.43
CA VAL A 217 2.84 -5.18 -1.48
C VAL A 217 2.72 -6.47 -2.29
N LEU A 218 2.56 -7.61 -1.61
CA LEU A 218 2.43 -8.93 -2.21
C LEU A 218 1.29 -8.98 -3.22
N ALA A 219 0.11 -8.47 -2.84
CA ALA A 219 -1.07 -8.51 -3.67
C ALA A 219 -0.89 -7.78 -5.01
N GLY A 220 -0.02 -6.78 -5.07
CA GLY A 220 0.30 -6.06 -6.31
C GLY A 220 0.89 -6.95 -7.42
N THR A 221 1.46 -8.10 -7.04
CA THR A 221 2.10 -9.04 -7.98
C THR A 221 1.50 -10.44 -7.87
N LEU A 222 1.18 -10.90 -6.67
CA LEU A 222 0.63 -12.22 -6.35
C LEU A 222 -0.70 -12.07 -5.59
N PRO A 223 -1.79 -11.63 -6.25
CA PRO A 223 -3.07 -11.38 -5.56
C PRO A 223 -3.71 -12.64 -4.99
N GLY A 224 -3.57 -13.81 -5.62
CA GLY A 224 -4.18 -15.06 -5.16
C GLY A 224 -3.81 -15.44 -3.74
N PRO A 225 -2.52 -15.65 -3.42
CA PRO A 225 -2.09 -15.96 -2.06
C PRO A 225 -2.45 -14.88 -1.02
N ALA A 226 -2.44 -13.60 -1.42
CA ALA A 226 -2.86 -12.52 -0.54
C ALA A 226 -4.37 -12.57 -0.24
N LEU A 227 -5.19 -12.89 -1.23
CA LEU A 227 -6.64 -13.07 -1.06
C LEU A 227 -6.97 -14.22 -0.12
N GLU A 228 -6.25 -15.35 -0.19
CA GLU A 228 -6.43 -16.47 0.74
C GLU A 228 -6.27 -16.01 2.18
N ILE A 229 -5.18 -15.31 2.49
CA ILE A 229 -4.92 -14.75 3.83
C ILE A 229 -6.01 -13.75 4.24
N ALA A 230 -6.30 -12.78 3.34
CA ALA A 230 -7.22 -11.70 3.67
C ALA A 230 -8.66 -12.21 3.90
N ARG A 231 -9.16 -13.10 3.03
CA ARG A 231 -10.52 -13.64 3.15
C ARG A 231 -10.69 -14.49 4.40
N ALA A 232 -9.72 -15.37 4.70
CA ALA A 232 -9.74 -16.18 5.92
C ALA A 232 -9.70 -15.30 7.19
N ALA A 233 -8.79 -14.33 7.24
CA ALA A 233 -8.66 -13.44 8.40
C ALA A 233 -9.91 -12.57 8.62
N LEU A 234 -10.49 -12.00 7.58
CA LEU A 234 -11.70 -11.17 7.65
C LEU A 234 -12.97 -12.01 8.00
N ALA A 235 -12.98 -13.30 7.65
CA ALA A 235 -14.02 -14.23 8.08
C ALA A 235 -13.84 -14.69 9.54
N GLY A 236 -12.74 -14.33 10.20
CA GLY A 236 -12.42 -14.76 11.58
C GLY A 236 -11.83 -16.17 11.67
N ASP A 237 -11.50 -16.80 10.53
CA ASP A 237 -10.83 -18.10 10.50
C ASP A 237 -9.32 -17.94 10.76
N SER A 238 -8.98 -17.94 12.05
CA SER A 238 -7.58 -17.76 12.47
C SER A 238 -6.68 -18.94 12.05
N GLY A 239 -7.24 -20.16 11.99
CA GLY A 239 -6.50 -21.35 11.59
C GLY A 239 -6.04 -21.25 10.13
N GLU A 240 -6.97 -21.00 9.21
CA GLU A 240 -6.66 -20.90 7.79
C GLU A 240 -5.83 -19.64 7.47
N ALA A 241 -6.13 -18.49 8.09
CA ALA A 241 -5.36 -17.25 7.88
C ALA A 241 -3.88 -17.42 8.28
N CYS A 242 -3.62 -18.02 9.44
CA CYS A 242 -2.26 -18.30 9.90
C CYS A 242 -1.59 -19.37 9.02
N ALA A 243 -2.29 -20.44 8.64
CA ALA A 243 -1.74 -21.48 7.77
C ALA A 243 -1.37 -20.91 6.40
N ALA A 244 -2.24 -20.08 5.79
CA ALA A 244 -1.98 -19.41 4.52
C ALA A 244 -0.76 -18.49 4.60
N SER A 245 -0.64 -17.68 5.67
CA SER A 245 0.51 -16.81 5.87
C SER A 245 1.81 -17.60 6.09
N ASN A 246 1.76 -18.68 6.88
CA ASN A 246 2.92 -19.54 7.15
C ASN A 246 3.43 -20.26 5.91
N ARG A 247 2.56 -20.65 4.98
CA ARG A 247 2.99 -21.20 3.68
C ARG A 247 3.89 -20.23 2.92
N LEU A 248 3.72 -18.92 3.10
CA LEU A 248 4.53 -17.88 2.47
C LEU A 248 5.77 -17.47 3.28
N ALA A 249 6.08 -18.14 4.41
CA ALA A 249 7.23 -17.80 5.24
C ALA A 249 8.56 -17.66 4.45
N PRO A 250 8.89 -18.54 3.47
CA PRO A 250 10.10 -18.35 2.67
C PRO A 250 10.12 -17.02 1.87
N LEU A 251 8.94 -16.51 1.46
CA LEU A 251 8.82 -15.23 0.79
C LEU A 251 8.96 -14.07 1.78
N TRP A 252 8.43 -14.23 3.00
CA TRP A 252 8.60 -13.26 4.09
C TRP A 252 10.07 -13.10 4.48
N ASP A 253 10.85 -14.20 4.50
CA ASP A 253 12.29 -14.18 4.74
C ASP A 253 13.04 -13.40 3.64
N LEU A 254 12.64 -13.55 2.39
CA LEU A 254 13.18 -12.75 1.28
C LEU A 254 12.85 -11.26 1.46
N PHE A 255 11.61 -10.93 1.85
CA PHE A 255 11.21 -9.53 2.12
C PHE A 255 12.04 -8.91 3.24
N ALA A 256 12.29 -9.66 4.32
CA ALA A 256 13.10 -9.19 5.44
C ALA A 256 14.57 -8.92 5.04
N ARG A 257 15.16 -9.78 4.18
CA ARG A 257 16.56 -9.68 3.78
C ARG A 257 16.82 -8.65 2.69
N HIS A 258 15.93 -8.54 1.71
CA HIS A 258 16.17 -7.75 0.50
C HIS A 258 15.24 -6.52 0.36
N GLY A 259 14.24 -6.41 1.22
CA GLY A 259 13.15 -5.44 1.09
C GLY A 259 12.08 -5.89 0.08
N SER A 260 10.82 -5.69 0.44
CA SER A 260 9.67 -6.18 -0.34
C SER A 260 9.66 -5.67 -1.78
N LEU A 261 10.03 -4.39 -2.03
CA LEU A 261 10.05 -3.81 -3.37
C LEU A 261 10.98 -4.57 -4.34
N ARG A 262 12.21 -4.89 -3.90
CA ARG A 262 13.14 -5.63 -4.75
C ARG A 262 12.70 -7.06 -5.03
N VAL A 263 12.10 -7.69 -4.03
CA VAL A 263 11.59 -9.06 -4.19
C VAL A 263 10.39 -9.08 -5.14
N VAL A 264 9.40 -8.21 -4.98
CA VAL A 264 8.24 -8.20 -5.90
C VAL A 264 8.61 -7.75 -7.31
N ALA A 265 9.64 -6.92 -7.48
CA ALA A 265 10.20 -6.61 -8.79
C ALA A 265 10.78 -7.88 -9.45
N ALA A 266 11.62 -8.63 -8.73
CA ALA A 266 12.16 -9.91 -9.23
C ALA A 266 11.04 -10.93 -9.52
N VAL A 267 10.00 -10.99 -8.68
CA VAL A 267 8.82 -11.84 -8.93
C VAL A 267 8.11 -11.41 -10.21
N ALA A 268 7.86 -10.11 -10.39
CA ALA A 268 7.21 -9.60 -11.61
C ALA A 268 8.01 -9.90 -12.88
N GLU A 269 9.33 -9.73 -12.83
CA GLU A 269 10.26 -10.09 -13.92
C GLU A 269 10.21 -11.60 -14.23
N LEU A 270 10.29 -12.46 -13.21
CA LEU A 270 10.27 -13.93 -13.37
C LEU A 270 8.93 -14.43 -13.93
N LEU A 271 7.82 -13.77 -13.59
CA LEU A 271 6.51 -14.06 -14.12
C LEU A 271 6.24 -13.41 -15.49
N GLY A 272 7.18 -12.62 -16.02
CA GLY A 272 7.02 -11.88 -17.27
C GLY A 272 5.98 -10.77 -17.23
N LEU A 273 5.73 -10.22 -16.03
CA LEU A 273 4.81 -9.11 -15.79
C LEU A 273 5.50 -7.74 -15.85
N ALA A 274 6.82 -7.71 -15.80
CA ALA A 274 7.63 -6.52 -15.90
C ALA A 274 8.94 -6.83 -16.66
N PRO A 275 9.57 -5.83 -17.31
CA PRO A 275 10.89 -6.01 -17.92
C PRO A 275 11.98 -6.23 -16.85
N GLU A 276 13.10 -6.82 -17.24
CA GLU A 276 14.27 -6.88 -16.37
C GLU A 276 14.75 -5.46 -16.01
N ASP A 277 15.30 -5.32 -14.78
CA ASP A 277 15.76 -4.04 -14.25
C ASP A 277 14.66 -2.95 -14.21
N CYS A 278 13.42 -3.33 -13.92
CA CYS A 278 12.25 -2.47 -13.96
C CYS A 278 12.17 -1.40 -12.85
N LEU A 279 13.12 -1.36 -11.92
CA LEU A 279 13.13 -0.37 -10.84
C LEU A 279 13.78 0.95 -11.28
N PRO A 280 13.29 2.11 -10.77
CA PRO A 280 13.91 3.41 -11.06
C PRO A 280 15.32 3.50 -10.46
N ARG A 281 16.29 3.95 -11.24
CA ARG A 281 17.64 4.22 -10.73
C ARG A 281 17.60 5.31 -9.64
N PRO A 282 18.43 5.23 -8.57
CA PRO A 282 19.55 4.30 -8.37
C PRO A 282 19.18 2.95 -7.75
N LEU A 283 17.88 2.62 -7.61
CA LEU A 283 17.47 1.31 -7.10
C LEU A 283 17.87 0.21 -8.09
N LEU A 284 18.54 -0.82 -7.58
CA LEU A 284 18.89 -2.01 -8.35
C LEU A 284 17.96 -3.15 -7.98
N GLY A 285 17.48 -3.90 -8.99
CA GLY A 285 16.79 -5.17 -8.81
C GLY A 285 17.73 -6.25 -8.27
N LEU A 286 17.14 -7.37 -7.84
CA LEU A 286 17.92 -8.54 -7.42
C LEU A 286 18.56 -9.21 -8.63
N ARG A 287 19.79 -9.70 -8.46
CA ARG A 287 20.59 -10.30 -9.53
C ARG A 287 21.31 -11.56 -9.02
N GLY A 288 21.81 -12.38 -9.96
CA GLY A 288 22.63 -13.53 -9.66
C GLY A 288 21.96 -14.46 -8.64
N ARG A 289 22.68 -14.77 -7.55
CA ARG A 289 22.23 -15.70 -6.51
C ARG A 289 20.91 -15.26 -5.84
N ASP A 290 20.77 -13.97 -5.56
CA ASP A 290 19.58 -13.48 -4.83
C ASP A 290 18.33 -13.60 -5.70
N ARG A 291 18.43 -13.32 -7.01
CA ARG A 291 17.32 -13.53 -7.97
C ARG A 291 16.99 -15.02 -8.14
N ALA A 292 18.00 -15.89 -8.22
CA ALA A 292 17.81 -17.33 -8.33
C ALA A 292 17.14 -17.91 -7.06
N GLU A 293 17.41 -17.33 -5.90
CA GLU A 293 16.72 -17.71 -4.66
C GLU A 293 15.22 -17.36 -4.70
N VAL A 294 14.85 -16.17 -5.22
CA VAL A 294 13.44 -15.84 -5.45
C VAL A 294 12.76 -16.86 -6.36
N GLU A 295 13.40 -17.22 -7.48
CA GLU A 295 12.88 -18.23 -8.42
C GLU A 295 12.67 -19.60 -7.74
N THR A 296 13.63 -20.02 -6.92
CA THR A 296 13.53 -21.25 -6.14
C THR A 296 12.35 -21.23 -5.18
N VAL A 297 12.16 -20.12 -4.46
CA VAL A 297 11.03 -19.94 -3.53
C VAL A 297 9.69 -19.95 -4.28
N LEU A 298 9.58 -19.25 -5.40
CA LEU A 298 8.36 -19.24 -6.22
C LEU A 298 8.00 -20.65 -6.71
N THR A 299 9.00 -21.41 -7.16
CA THR A 299 8.82 -22.80 -7.62
C THR A 299 8.35 -23.70 -6.48
N ALA A 300 9.00 -23.62 -5.31
CA ALA A 300 8.64 -24.41 -4.12
C ALA A 300 7.22 -24.09 -3.63
N LEU A 301 6.77 -22.85 -3.77
CA LEU A 301 5.43 -22.39 -3.40
C LEU A 301 4.40 -22.61 -4.53
N SER A 302 4.79 -23.16 -5.68
CA SER A 302 3.93 -23.32 -6.87
C SER A 302 3.32 -22.01 -7.35
N LEU A 303 4.08 -20.91 -7.27
CA LEU A 303 3.69 -19.55 -7.68
C LEU A 303 4.28 -19.15 -9.04
N THR A 304 4.90 -20.06 -9.74
CA THR A 304 5.30 -19.96 -11.16
C THR A 304 4.10 -20.21 -12.05
N LYS A 305 4.11 -19.64 -13.29
CA LYS A 305 3.04 -19.85 -14.30
C LYS A 305 2.78 -21.31 -14.58
#